data_932f90ec267831cf8622c9fcb0fc018e
#
_entry.id   932f90ec267831cf8622c9fcb0fc018e
#
_cell.length_a   1.000
_cell.length_b   1.000
_cell.length_c   1.000
_cell.angle_alpha   90.00
_cell.angle_beta   90.00
_cell.angle_gamma   90.00
#
_symmetry.space_group_name_H-M   'P 1'
#
loop_
_entity.id
_entity.type
_entity.pdbx_description
1 polymer ?
#
loop_
_entity_poly.entity_id
_entity_poly.type
_entity_poly.pdbx_seq_one_letter_code
_entity_poly.pdbx_strand_id
1 'polypeptide(L)'
;MDPADAADAQSPTAGLPPKVTGVLMVGNQKRAMVTTASGSGVICVGADGRCRDDAPPVLPKGWSVLSIDVARGCIRLALNNEPQELCIA
;
A
#
# COMPACT_ATOMS: atom_id res chain seq x y z
N MET A 1 -0.94 6.08 -26.48
CA MET A 1 -1.00 6.12 -25.74
C MET A 1 -1.46 6.23 -25.28
N ASP A 2 -1.13 5.96 -25.27
CA ASP A 2 -1.94 6.13 -24.81
C ASP A 2 -2.15 7.10 -23.97
N PRO A 3 -2.88 7.77 -24.21
CA PRO A 3 -3.24 8.82 -23.41
C PRO A 3 -3.64 8.41 -22.08
N ALA A 4 -4.11 7.22 -22.01
CA ALA A 4 -4.46 6.74 -20.72
C ALA A 4 -3.28 6.81 -19.82
N ASP A 5 -2.15 6.55 -20.35
CA ASP A 5 -1.00 6.59 -19.55
C ASP A 5 -0.69 7.99 -19.12
N ALA A 6 -0.90 8.91 -19.99
CA ALA A 6 -0.65 10.27 -19.63
C ALA A 6 -1.60 10.71 -18.54
N ALA A 7 -2.83 10.31 -18.66
CA ALA A 7 -3.80 10.67 -17.66
C ALA A 7 -3.42 10.09 -16.32
N ASP A 8 -2.98 8.87 -16.33
CA ASP A 8 -2.59 8.24 -15.11
C ASP A 8 -1.38 8.92 -14.51
N ALA A 9 -0.47 9.34 -15.35
CA ALA A 9 0.70 10.01 -14.85
C ALA A 9 0.34 11.32 -14.20
N GLN A 10 -0.66 11.97 -14.71
CA GLN A 10 -1.07 13.20 -14.13
C GLN A 10 -1.90 13.01 -12.93
N SER A 11 -2.63 11.95 -12.92
CA SER A 11 -3.55 11.69 -11.90
C SER A 11 -2.87 11.44 -10.62
N PRO A 12 -3.27 12.04 -9.58
CA PRO A 12 -2.78 11.65 -8.30
C PRO A 12 -3.04 10.18 -8.11
N THR A 13 -2.10 9.53 -7.56
CA THR A 13 -2.24 8.11 -7.34
C THR A 13 -3.06 7.81 -6.11
N ALA A 14 -3.61 8.82 -5.47
CA ALA A 14 -4.33 8.65 -4.23
C ALA A 14 -5.48 7.69 -4.33
N GLY A 15 -6.17 7.67 -5.46
CA GLY A 15 -7.30 6.78 -5.65
C GLY A 15 -6.96 5.42 -6.21
N LEU A 16 -5.72 5.21 -6.61
CA LEU A 16 -5.31 3.95 -7.22
C LEU A 16 -4.76 3.02 -6.15
N PRO A 17 -5.27 1.78 -6.05
CA PRO A 17 -4.76 0.87 -5.04
C PRO A 17 -3.32 0.49 -5.34
N PRO A 18 -2.50 0.31 -4.31
CA PRO A 18 -1.16 -0.22 -4.51
C PRO A 18 -1.24 -1.68 -4.92
N LYS A 19 -0.19 -2.16 -5.52
CA LYS A 19 -0.12 -3.57 -5.89
C LYS A 19 0.71 -4.29 -4.84
N VAL A 20 0.16 -5.36 -4.29
CA VAL A 20 0.85 -6.14 -3.26
C VAL A 20 1.77 -7.13 -3.96
N THR A 21 3.05 -7.07 -3.65
CA THR A 21 4.03 -7.96 -4.25
C THR A 21 4.55 -9.01 -3.26
N GLY A 22 4.32 -8.82 -1.98
CA GLY A 22 4.73 -9.81 -1.00
C GLY A 22 4.29 -9.41 0.39
N VAL A 23 4.27 -10.38 1.29
CA VAL A 23 4.04 -10.14 2.71
C VAL A 23 5.05 -10.94 3.50
N LEU A 24 5.44 -10.42 4.64
CA LEU A 24 6.46 -11.08 5.45
C LEU A 24 6.31 -10.66 6.90
N MET A 25 7.03 -11.37 7.77
CA MET A 25 7.11 -11.01 9.18
C MET A 25 8.55 -10.76 9.55
N VAL A 26 8.77 -9.69 10.28
CA VAL A 26 10.07 -9.37 10.82
C VAL A 26 9.89 -9.31 12.33
N GLY A 27 10.39 -10.32 13.04
CA GLY A 27 10.09 -10.44 14.45
C GLY A 27 8.60 -10.61 14.65
N ASN A 28 8.00 -9.71 15.42
CA ASN A 28 6.56 -9.72 15.65
C ASN A 28 5.81 -8.74 14.75
N GLN A 29 6.52 -8.11 13.81
CA GLN A 29 5.91 -7.09 12.98
C GLN A 29 5.57 -7.66 11.61
N LYS A 30 4.31 -7.54 11.21
CA LYS A 30 3.87 -7.95 9.89
C LYS A 30 4.11 -6.80 8.93
N ARG A 31 4.64 -7.13 7.76
CA ARG A 31 4.96 -6.13 6.74
C ARG A 31 4.46 -6.61 5.39
N ALA A 32 4.16 -5.67 4.53
CA ALA A 32 3.78 -5.97 3.16
C ALA A 32 4.64 -5.16 2.21
N MET A 33 5.01 -5.79 1.10
CA MET A 33 5.74 -5.09 0.05
C MET A 33 4.74 -4.71 -1.02
N VAL A 34 4.75 -3.45 -1.39
CA VAL A 34 3.79 -2.92 -2.35
C VAL A 34 4.48 -2.06 -3.37
N THR A 35 3.87 -1.94 -4.53
CA THR A 35 4.30 -1.04 -5.58
C THR A 35 3.19 -0.04 -5.81
N THR A 36 3.56 1.22 -5.83
CA THR A 36 2.63 2.32 -6.14
C THR A 36 3.16 3.04 -7.36
N ALA A 37 2.43 4.02 -7.83
CA ALA A 37 2.87 4.81 -8.96
C ALA A 37 4.16 5.56 -8.66
N SER A 38 4.44 5.83 -7.40
CA SER A 38 5.66 6.54 -7.04
C SER A 38 6.81 5.59 -6.70
N GLY A 39 6.61 4.29 -6.76
CA GLY A 39 7.68 3.33 -6.52
C GLY A 39 7.25 2.23 -5.58
N SER A 40 8.22 1.40 -5.21
CA SER A 40 7.99 0.26 -4.33
C SER A 40 8.41 0.61 -2.92
N GLY A 41 7.81 -0.07 -1.97
CA GLY A 41 8.19 0.12 -0.58
C GLY A 41 7.57 -0.93 0.32
N VAL A 42 7.90 -0.84 1.60
CA VAL A 42 7.39 -1.75 2.63
C VAL A 42 6.44 -0.97 3.52
N ILE A 43 5.29 -1.56 3.79
CA ILE A 43 4.29 -0.93 4.65
C ILE A 43 3.99 -1.82 5.84
N CYS A 44 3.55 -1.19 6.91
CA CYS A 44 3.16 -1.87 8.14
C CYS A 44 1.78 -1.39 8.55
N VAL A 45 1.18 -2.07 9.51
CA VAL A 45 -0.14 -1.66 10.02
C VAL A 45 -0.03 -0.30 10.69
N GLY A 46 -0.92 0.59 10.33
CA GLY A 46 -0.93 1.92 10.92
C GLY A 46 -1.57 2.95 10.03
N ALA A 47 -1.70 4.14 10.55
CA ALA A 47 -2.44 5.21 9.88
C ALA A 47 -1.84 5.60 8.54
N ASP A 48 -0.51 5.60 8.46
CA ASP A 48 0.17 5.94 7.20
C ASP A 48 0.77 4.75 6.53
N GLY A 49 0.67 3.60 7.15
CA GLY A 49 1.37 2.42 6.67
C GLY A 49 2.88 2.47 6.86
N ARG A 50 3.37 3.45 7.58
CA ARG A 50 4.82 3.53 7.81
C ARG A 50 5.24 2.55 8.87
N CYS A 51 6.37 1.89 8.64
CA CYS A 51 6.90 0.92 9.59
C CYS A 51 7.64 1.61 10.72
N ARG A 52 8.09 2.83 10.50
CA ARG A 52 8.76 3.63 11.50
C ARG A 52 8.28 5.06 11.35
N ASP A 53 8.21 5.76 12.47
CA ASP A 53 7.69 7.12 12.46
C ASP A 53 8.51 8.05 11.59
N ASP A 54 9.81 7.81 11.50
CA ASP A 54 10.70 8.66 10.72
C ASP A 54 10.87 8.20 9.27
N ALA A 55 10.20 7.14 8.89
CA ALA A 55 10.30 6.66 7.51
C ALA A 55 9.39 7.51 6.62
N PRO A 56 9.79 7.71 5.36
CA PRO A 56 8.90 8.40 4.42
C PRO A 56 7.70 7.53 4.12
N PRO A 57 6.54 8.13 3.88
CA PRO A 57 5.35 7.36 3.57
C PRO A 57 5.48 6.70 2.18
N VAL A 58 5.06 5.44 2.10
CA VAL A 58 5.02 4.72 0.84
C VAL A 58 3.68 4.94 0.16
N LEU A 59 2.61 4.97 0.95
CA LEU A 59 1.27 5.11 0.42
C LEU A 59 0.93 6.58 0.23
N PRO A 60 0.10 6.89 -0.77
CA PRO A 60 -0.38 8.25 -0.92
C PRO A 60 -1.22 8.68 0.28
N LYS A 61 -1.43 9.96 0.37
CA LYS A 61 -2.20 10.52 1.46
C LYS A 61 -3.62 9.96 1.45
N GLY A 62 -4.15 9.70 2.62
CA GLY A 62 -5.49 9.16 2.75
C GLY A 62 -5.56 7.67 2.94
N TRP A 63 -4.48 6.97 2.63
CA TRP A 63 -4.43 5.53 2.84
C TRP A 63 -3.97 5.19 4.24
N SER A 64 -4.52 4.09 4.76
CA SER A 64 -4.04 3.51 6.01
C SER A 64 -4.04 2.00 5.88
N VAL A 65 -3.26 1.33 6.70
CA VAL A 65 -3.17 -0.13 6.67
C VAL A 65 -3.88 -0.66 7.91
N LEU A 66 -4.93 -1.43 7.70
CA LEU A 66 -5.75 -1.96 8.78
C LEU A 66 -5.19 -3.27 9.30
N SER A 67 -4.79 -4.16 8.41
CA SER A 67 -4.25 -5.45 8.82
C SER A 67 -3.47 -6.07 7.69
N ILE A 68 -2.59 -7.00 8.04
CA ILE A 68 -1.79 -7.75 7.07
C ILE A 68 -1.94 -9.22 7.43
N ASP A 69 -2.38 -10.02 6.46
CA ASP A 69 -2.55 -11.47 6.64
C ASP A 69 -1.43 -12.17 5.92
N VAL A 70 -0.40 -12.54 6.66
CA VAL A 70 0.78 -13.16 6.07
C VAL A 70 0.45 -14.54 5.50
N ALA A 71 -0.42 -15.27 6.17
CA ALA A 71 -0.75 -16.63 5.73
C ALA A 71 -1.46 -16.63 4.38
N ARG A 72 -2.31 -15.65 4.15
CA ARG A 72 -3.07 -15.56 2.90
C ARG A 72 -2.42 -14.69 1.86
N GLY A 73 -1.41 -13.92 2.24
CA GLY A 73 -0.79 -12.99 1.30
C GLY A 73 -1.68 -11.81 0.96
N CYS A 74 -2.51 -11.39 1.91
CA CYS A 74 -3.46 -10.31 1.67
C CYS A 74 -3.28 -9.21 2.69
N ILE A 75 -3.68 -8.01 2.31
CA ILE A 75 -3.67 -6.88 3.24
C ILE A 75 -5.01 -6.17 3.16
N ARG A 76 -5.40 -5.57 4.26
CA ARG A 76 -6.59 -4.72 4.30
C ARG A 76 -6.13 -3.29 4.47
N LEU A 77 -6.61 -2.45 3.58
CA LEU A 77 -6.29 -1.04 3.57
C LEU A 77 -7.58 -0.25 3.66
N ALA A 78 -7.44 1.03 3.98
CA ALA A 78 -8.58 1.94 3.88
C ALA A 78 -8.11 3.20 3.17
N LEU A 79 -8.92 3.66 2.24
CA LEU A 79 -8.72 4.95 1.59
C LEU A 79 -9.84 5.85 2.05
N ASN A 80 -9.48 6.89 2.80
CA ASN A 80 -10.46 7.82 3.36
C ASN A 80 -11.56 7.07 4.12
N ASN A 81 -11.13 6.11 4.93
CA ASN A 81 -12.00 5.29 5.78
C ASN A 81 -12.81 4.25 5.03
N GLU A 82 -12.53 4.03 3.76
CA GLU A 82 -13.23 3.03 2.98
C GLU A 82 -12.33 1.79 2.84
N PRO A 83 -12.71 0.67 3.44
CA PRO A 83 -11.83 -0.51 3.47
C PRO A 83 -11.78 -1.23 2.13
N GLN A 84 -10.60 -1.77 1.83
CA GLN A 84 -10.39 -2.60 0.65
C GLN A 84 -9.45 -3.72 1.04
N GLU A 85 -9.56 -4.84 0.34
CA GLU A 85 -8.64 -5.95 0.55
C GLU A 85 -7.87 -6.20 -0.74
N LEU A 86 -6.55 -6.32 -0.61
CA LEU A 86 -5.68 -6.59 -1.75
C LEU A 86 -4.82 -7.78 -1.42
N CYS A 87 -4.62 -8.65 -2.40
CA CYS A 87 -3.80 -9.84 -2.22
C CYS A 87 -2.69 -9.88 -3.24
N ILE A 88 -1.69 -10.71 -2.99
CA ILE A 88 -0.61 -10.91 -3.95
C ILE A 88 -1.24 -11.45 -5.23
N ALA A 89 -0.92 -10.81 -6.32
CA ALA A 89 -1.49 -11.17 -7.61
C ALA A 89 -0.87 -12.43 -8.20
#